data_53880e938d7a853a6854fc39c86847f9
#
_entry.id   53880e938d7a853a6854fc39c86847f9
#
_cell.length_a   1.000
_cell.length_b   1.000
_cell.length_c   1.000
_cell.angle_alpha   90.00
_cell.angle_beta   90.00
_cell.angle_gamma   90.00
#
_symmetry.space_group_name_H-M   'P 1'
#
loop_
_entity.id
_entity.type
_entity.pdbx_description
1 polymer ?
#
loop_
_entity_poly.entity_id
_entity_poly.type
_entity_poly.pdbx_seq_one_letter_code
_entity_poly.pdbx_strand_id
1 'polypeptide(L)' 'MRDNASMSPATDPETLERIELKIAYLERANNDLSEVVYRQQQELDALRAQVSALNGKMEAVQSEQTVYTAEQERPPHY' A
#
# COMPACT_ATOMS: atom_id res chain seq x y z
N MET A 1 44.81 4.44 32.64
CA MET A 1 44.40 4.21 32.31
C MET A 1 43.28 4.49 32.16
N ARG A 2 42.74 4.81 32.35
CA ARG A 2 41.74 5.12 32.22
C ARG A 2 41.34 5.74 31.11
N ASP A 3 42.00 6.11 30.38
CA ASP A 3 41.72 6.59 29.12
C ASP A 3 40.83 5.71 28.34
N ASN A 4 40.95 4.45 28.46
CA ASN A 4 40.09 3.51 27.77
C ASN A 4 38.65 3.62 28.18
N ALA A 5 38.44 4.00 29.42
CA ALA A 5 37.10 4.17 29.90
C ALA A 5 36.43 5.36 29.24
N SER A 6 37.19 6.41 28.99
CA SER A 6 36.61 7.58 28.33
C SER A 6 36.58 7.47 26.82
N MET A 7 37.32 6.49 26.30
CA MET A 7 37.42 6.27 24.86
C MET A 7 36.66 5.01 24.45
N SER A 8 35.50 4.84 25.01
CA SER A 8 34.69 3.70 24.61
C SER A 8 34.35 3.81 23.11
N PRO A 9 34.23 2.71 22.41
CA PRO A 9 33.94 2.78 20.97
C PRO A 9 32.70 3.58 20.65
N ALA A 10 31.71 3.59 21.54
CA ALA A 10 30.49 4.30 21.29
C ALA A 10 30.68 5.82 21.32
N THR A 11 31.73 6.30 21.99
CA THR A 11 32.02 7.72 22.12
C THR A 11 33.16 8.18 21.25
N ASP A 12 33.77 7.25 20.49
CA ASP A 12 34.84 7.59 19.56
C ASP A 12 34.29 8.49 18.47
N PRO A 13 34.95 9.64 18.17
CA PRO A 13 34.43 10.54 17.19
C PRO A 13 34.20 9.89 15.82
N GLU A 14 35.09 9.01 15.40
CA GLU A 14 34.91 8.32 14.11
C GLU A 14 33.72 7.39 14.17
N THR A 15 33.53 6.71 15.26
CA THR A 15 32.39 5.82 15.42
C THR A 15 31.09 6.61 15.45
N LEU A 16 31.08 7.72 16.17
CA LEU A 16 29.89 8.58 16.20
C LEU A 16 29.55 9.11 14.82
N GLU A 17 30.57 9.55 14.11
CA GLU A 17 30.34 10.07 12.77
C GLU A 17 29.76 8.99 11.86
N ARG A 18 30.26 7.79 11.97
CA ARG A 18 29.77 6.67 11.17
C ARG A 18 28.33 6.35 11.52
N ILE A 19 28.00 6.37 12.80
CA ILE A 19 26.64 6.12 13.24
C ILE A 19 25.72 7.21 12.76
N GLU A 20 26.16 8.46 12.84
CA GLU A 20 25.35 9.57 12.38
C GLU A 20 25.07 9.47 10.89
N LEU A 21 26.06 9.06 10.12
CA LEU A 21 25.86 8.87 8.70
C LEU A 21 24.86 7.77 8.40
N LYS A 22 24.94 6.69 9.17
CA LYS A 22 24.00 5.59 9.00
C LYS A 22 22.59 6.01 9.38
N ILE A 23 22.45 6.78 10.44
CA ILE A 23 21.14 7.28 10.85
C ILE A 23 20.58 8.19 9.77
N ALA A 24 21.40 9.07 9.23
CA ALA A 24 20.94 9.96 8.18
C ALA A 24 20.49 9.16 6.95
N TYR A 25 21.24 8.13 6.60
CA TYR A 25 20.86 7.27 5.50
C TYR A 25 19.54 6.57 5.78
N LEU A 26 19.39 6.04 6.98
CA LEU A 26 18.17 5.33 7.35
C LEU A 26 16.97 6.26 7.38
N GLU A 27 17.17 7.48 7.87
CA GLU A 27 16.10 8.45 7.89
C GLU A 27 15.64 8.79 6.48
N ARG A 28 16.60 8.93 5.59
CA ARG A 28 16.27 9.23 4.19
C ARG A 28 15.55 8.06 3.55
N ALA A 29 16.05 6.85 3.79
CA ALA A 29 15.40 5.66 3.26
C ALA A 29 13.99 5.52 3.81
N ASN A 30 13.82 5.84 5.09
CA ASN A 30 12.51 5.76 5.72
C ASN A 30 11.55 6.76 5.09
N ASN A 31 12.02 7.98 4.84
CA ASN A 31 11.18 8.98 4.20
C ASN A 31 10.79 8.55 2.79
N ASP A 32 11.75 7.98 2.05
CA ASP A 32 11.47 7.50 0.70
C ASP A 32 10.43 6.38 0.73
N LEU A 33 10.59 5.45 1.67
CA LEU A 33 9.64 4.36 1.81
C LEU A 33 8.26 4.88 2.19
N SER A 34 8.22 5.88 3.06
CA SER A 34 6.93 6.46 3.46
C SER A 34 6.21 7.05 2.26
N GLU A 35 6.95 7.68 1.37
CA GLU A 35 6.34 8.23 0.16
C GLU A 35 5.83 7.13 -0.74
N VAL A 36 6.58 6.05 -0.87
CA VAL A 36 6.15 4.92 -1.67
C VAL A 36 4.89 4.29 -1.09
N VAL A 37 4.88 4.09 0.22
CA VAL A 37 3.72 3.50 0.88
C VAL A 37 2.50 4.39 0.68
N TYR A 38 2.65 5.70 0.83
CA TYR A 38 1.55 6.63 0.65
C TYR A 38 0.99 6.54 -0.78
N ARG A 39 1.89 6.51 -1.75
CA ARG A 39 1.47 6.42 -3.14
C ARG A 39 0.77 5.12 -3.42
N GLN A 40 1.32 4.03 -2.90
CA GLN A 40 0.69 2.73 -3.08
C GLN A 40 -0.68 2.67 -2.42
N GLN A 41 -0.82 3.31 -1.27
CA GLN A 41 -2.12 3.34 -0.60
C GLN A 41 -3.14 4.06 -1.46
N GLN A 42 -2.74 5.15 -2.09
CA GLN A 42 -3.64 5.87 -2.98
C GLN A 42 -4.01 5.03 -4.19
N GLU A 43 -3.04 4.31 -4.73
CA GLU A 43 -3.31 3.43 -5.86
C GLU A 43 -4.25 2.31 -5.47
N LEU A 44 -4.05 1.74 -4.29
CA LEU A 44 -4.95 0.69 -3.81
C LEU A 44 -6.36 1.22 -3.62
N ASP A 45 -6.49 2.41 -3.07
CA ASP A 45 -7.82 2.99 -2.88
C ASP A 45 -8.51 3.21 -4.22
N ALA A 46 -7.76 3.68 -5.21
CA ALA A 46 -8.32 3.88 -6.54
C ALA A 46 -8.75 2.56 -7.17
N LEU A 47 -7.91 1.53 -7.01
CA LEU A 47 -8.24 0.21 -7.54
C LEU A 47 -9.47 -0.37 -6.86
N ARG A 48 -9.56 -0.19 -5.55
CA ARG A 48 -10.73 -0.67 -4.81
C ARG A 48 -12.00 0.01 -5.30
N ALA A 49 -11.91 1.29 -5.57
CA ALA A 49 -13.06 2.01 -6.10
C ALA A 49 -13.44 1.49 -7.47
N GLN A 50 -12.46 1.19 -8.32
CA GLN A 50 -12.73 0.66 -9.64
C GLN A 50 -13.34 -0.73 -9.56
N VAL A 51 -12.83 -1.57 -8.67
CA VAL A 51 -13.39 -2.91 -8.50
C VAL A 51 -14.82 -2.82 -7.99
N SER A 52 -15.06 -1.93 -7.04
CA SER A 52 -16.40 -1.74 -6.51
C SER A 52 -17.36 -1.28 -7.61
N ALA A 53 -16.93 -0.35 -8.44
CA ALA A 53 -17.76 0.13 -9.54
C ALA A 53 -18.04 -0.98 -10.55
N LEU A 54 -16.99 -1.77 -10.82
CA LEU A 54 -17.15 -2.88 -11.75
C LEU A 54 -18.10 -3.94 -11.22
N ASN A 55 -17.99 -4.25 -9.93
CA ASN A 55 -18.90 -5.19 -9.29
C ASN A 55 -20.34 -4.70 -9.39
N GLY A 56 -20.54 -3.39 -9.20
CA GLY A 56 -21.87 -2.83 -9.31
C GLY A 56 -22.43 -2.98 -10.72
N LYS A 57 -21.57 -2.76 -11.70
CA LYS A 57 -22.00 -2.94 -13.08
C LYS A 57 -22.33 -4.39 -13.39
N MET A 58 -21.52 -5.30 -12.87
CA MET A 58 -21.78 -6.72 -13.08
C MET A 58 -23.08 -7.15 -12.44
N GLU A 59 -23.36 -6.64 -11.24
CA GLU A 59 -24.60 -6.96 -10.58
C GLU A 59 -25.79 -6.42 -11.36
N ALA A 60 -25.65 -5.23 -11.92
CA ALA A 60 -26.70 -4.66 -12.72
C ALA A 60 -26.97 -5.49 -13.98
N VAL A 61 -25.88 -5.93 -14.63
CA VAL A 61 -26.01 -6.76 -15.82
C VAL A 61 -26.63 -8.10 -15.48
N GLN A 62 -26.22 -8.71 -14.38
CA GLN A 62 -26.79 -9.97 -13.97
C GLN A 62 -28.26 -9.83 -13.64
N SER A 63 -28.61 -8.73 -13.01
CA SER A 63 -30.01 -8.47 -12.69
C SER A 63 -30.82 -8.36 -13.96
N GLU A 64 -30.31 -7.62 -14.94
CA GLU A 64 -30.98 -7.48 -16.22
C GLU A 64 -31.10 -8.82 -16.95
N GLN A 65 -30.01 -9.59 -16.91
CA GLN A 65 -30.03 -10.91 -17.55
C GLN A 65 -31.04 -11.81 -16.89
N THR A 66 -31.12 -11.78 -15.58
CA THR A 66 -32.07 -12.61 -14.87
C THR A 66 -33.49 -12.27 -15.27
N VAL A 67 -33.81 -10.98 -15.33
CA VAL A 67 -35.14 -10.55 -15.75
C VAL A 67 -35.40 -10.98 -17.18
N TYR A 68 -34.42 -10.78 -18.05
CA TYR A 68 -34.55 -11.12 -19.44
C TYR A 68 -34.77 -12.63 -19.62
N THR A 69 -34.00 -13.41 -18.90
CA THR A 69 -34.10 -14.88 -18.97
C THR A 69 -35.48 -15.33 -18.49
N ALA A 70 -35.96 -14.71 -17.42
CA ALA A 70 -37.29 -15.07 -16.92
C ALA A 70 -38.34 -14.80 -17.97
N GLU A 71 -38.25 -13.69 -18.67
CA GLU A 71 -39.17 -13.40 -19.74
C GLU A 71 -39.07 -14.40 -20.88
N GLN A 72 -37.86 -14.79 -21.21
CA GLN A 72 -37.64 -15.74 -22.27
C GLN A 72 -38.20 -17.11 -21.93
N GLU A 73 -38.08 -17.47 -20.67
CA GLU A 73 -38.55 -18.77 -20.21
C GLU A 73 -40.07 -18.81 -20.07
N ARG A 74 -40.69 -17.66 -20.12
CA ARG A 74 -42.12 -17.63 -20.03
C ARG A 74 -42.70 -18.38 -21.19
N PRO A 75 -43.63 -19.30 -20.94
CA PRO A 75 -44.21 -20.05 -22.05
C PRO A 75 -44.90 -19.10 -23.02
N PRO A 76 -44.75 -19.36 -24.30
CA PRO A 76 -45.43 -18.50 -25.26
C PRO A 76 -46.93 -18.55 -25.05
N HIS A 77 -47.55 -17.43 -25.21
CA HIS A 77 -48.97 -17.35 -25.11
C HIS A 77 -49.52 -17.49 -26.53
N TYR A 78 -50.04 -18.62 -26.81
CA TYR A 78 -50.63 -18.84 -28.13
C TYR A 78 -52.11 -18.88 -28.07
#